data_018b0f167e158240c251303dfcfc249d
#
_entry.id   018b0f167e158240c251303dfcfc249d
#
_cell.length_a   1.000
_cell.length_b   1.000
_cell.length_c   1.000
_cell.angle_alpha   90.00
_cell.angle_beta   90.00
_cell.angle_gamma   90.00
#
_symmetry.space_group_name_H-M   'P 1'
#
loop_
_entity.id
_entity.type
_entity.pdbx_description
1 polymer ?
#
loop_
_entity_poly.entity_id
_entity_poly.type
_entity_poly.pdbx_seq_one_letter_code
_entity_poly.pdbx_strand_id
1 'polypeptide(L)'
;MTRVRVLGVVVALACALVAFTASPVLAARGNSGGGGGGKGHGGGTGTATLVLSPSPAASNSIVQVSGCGYAVGVPTEIGITSPVAARVGTLPVDSQGCIATSIGVTVAGNYLVQIKQNPSGSWILIASSTLNVI
;
A
#
# COMPACT_ATOMS: atom_id res chain seq x y z
N MET A 1 50.87 21.97 30.27
CA MET A 1 49.44 22.29 30.37
C MET A 1 48.88 22.38 28.96
N THR A 2 48.32 21.31 28.45
CA THR A 2 47.84 21.21 27.08
C THR A 2 46.31 21.40 27.09
N ARG A 3 45.85 22.51 26.53
CA ARG A 3 44.40 22.78 26.40
C ARG A 3 43.88 22.11 25.13
N VAL A 4 43.10 21.05 25.32
CA VAL A 4 42.34 20.42 24.23
C VAL A 4 41.11 21.29 23.95
N ARG A 5 41.06 21.89 22.78
CA ARG A 5 39.88 22.57 22.26
C ARG A 5 39.00 21.50 21.60
N VAL A 6 37.88 21.20 22.25
CA VAL A 6 36.80 20.40 21.65
C VAL A 6 36.07 21.26 20.64
N LEU A 7 36.26 20.95 19.37
CA LEU A 7 35.50 21.56 18.27
C LEU A 7 34.14 20.85 18.18
N GLY A 8 33.09 21.54 18.61
CA GLY A 8 31.73 21.04 18.49
C GLY A 8 31.30 21.08 17.01
N VAL A 9 31.09 19.90 16.44
CA VAL A 9 30.45 19.76 15.12
C VAL A 9 28.96 19.85 15.33
N VAL A 10 28.36 20.95 14.94
CA VAL A 10 26.91 21.11 14.86
C VAL A 10 26.47 20.45 13.55
N VAL A 11 25.90 19.26 13.65
CA VAL A 11 25.23 18.62 12.53
C VAL A 11 23.83 19.25 12.41
N ALA A 12 23.68 20.14 11.47
CA ALA A 12 22.38 20.65 11.09
C ALA A 12 21.62 19.57 10.31
N LEU A 13 20.62 18.97 10.97
CA LEU A 13 19.69 18.03 10.37
C LEU A 13 18.68 18.84 9.52
N ALA A 14 18.93 18.96 8.23
CA ALA A 14 17.96 19.54 7.31
C ALA A 14 16.82 18.54 7.07
N CYS A 15 15.69 18.70 7.75
CA CYS A 15 14.46 18.01 7.42
C CYS A 15 13.92 18.57 6.10
N ALA A 16 14.19 17.88 5.00
CA ALA A 16 13.52 18.15 3.73
C ALA A 16 12.08 17.62 3.82
N LEU A 17 11.13 18.50 4.10
CA LEU A 17 9.71 18.24 3.94
C LEU A 17 9.41 18.15 2.44
N VAL A 18 9.37 16.92 1.93
CA VAL A 18 8.83 16.67 0.59
C VAL A 18 7.32 16.71 0.70
N ALA A 19 6.73 17.84 0.32
CA ALA A 19 5.29 17.94 0.16
C ALA A 19 4.87 17.12 -1.06
N PHE A 20 4.28 15.96 -0.84
CA PHE A 20 3.59 15.21 -1.88
C PHE A 20 2.28 15.93 -2.18
N THR A 21 2.25 16.68 -3.25
CA THR A 21 0.99 17.13 -3.84
C THR A 21 0.34 15.94 -4.52
N ALA A 22 -0.58 15.28 -3.84
CA ALA A 22 -1.45 14.30 -4.46
C ALA A 22 -2.38 15.04 -5.41
N SER A 23 -2.15 14.89 -6.72
CA SER A 23 -3.09 15.34 -7.72
C SER A 23 -4.33 14.44 -7.66
N PRO A 24 -5.54 14.97 -7.48
CA PRO A 24 -6.73 14.16 -7.57
C PRO A 24 -6.94 13.76 -9.03
N VAL A 25 -6.78 12.48 -9.33
CA VAL A 25 -7.24 11.93 -10.59
C VAL A 25 -8.76 11.94 -10.55
N LEU A 26 -9.37 12.84 -11.29
CA LEU A 26 -10.79 12.86 -11.53
C LEU A 26 -11.19 11.55 -12.22
N ALA A 27 -11.82 10.68 -11.47
CA ALA A 27 -12.46 9.51 -12.03
C ALA A 27 -13.55 9.95 -13.00
N ALA A 28 -13.45 9.55 -14.26
CA ALA A 28 -14.45 9.82 -15.27
C ALA A 28 -15.81 9.22 -14.84
N ARG A 29 -16.81 10.08 -14.83
CA ARG A 29 -18.20 9.76 -14.55
C ARG A 29 -18.74 8.84 -15.64
N GLY A 30 -18.79 7.55 -15.37
CA GLY A 30 -19.57 6.61 -16.14
C GLY A 30 -21.03 6.69 -15.69
N ASN A 31 -21.88 7.31 -16.51
CA ASN A 31 -23.32 7.33 -16.32
C ASN A 31 -23.89 6.03 -16.86
N SER A 32 -24.41 5.18 -15.99
CA SER A 32 -25.33 4.13 -16.42
C SER A 32 -26.45 4.01 -15.41
N GLY A 33 -27.60 4.51 -15.82
CA GLY A 33 -28.85 4.34 -15.13
C GLY A 33 -29.30 2.88 -15.21
N GLY A 34 -29.86 2.37 -14.14
CA GLY A 34 -30.50 1.07 -14.09
C GLY A 34 -31.10 0.88 -12.70
N GLY A 35 -32.42 1.07 -12.61
CA GLY A 35 -33.18 0.89 -11.38
C GLY A 35 -33.26 -0.58 -10.98
N GLY A 36 -33.24 -0.84 -9.67
CA GLY A 36 -33.49 -2.15 -9.10
C GLY A 36 -33.34 -2.08 -7.58
N GLY A 37 -34.47 -1.98 -6.87
CA GLY A 37 -34.51 -2.01 -5.43
C GLY A 37 -34.00 -3.33 -4.88
N GLY A 38 -33.01 -3.26 -3.99
CA GLY A 38 -32.54 -4.37 -3.19
C GLY A 38 -31.97 -3.81 -1.91
N LYS A 39 -32.57 -4.13 -0.78
CA LYS A 39 -32.02 -3.84 0.53
C LYS A 39 -30.74 -4.66 0.70
N GLY A 40 -29.61 -4.10 0.30
CA GLY A 40 -28.30 -4.64 0.58
C GLY A 40 -27.70 -3.93 1.78
N HIS A 41 -27.31 -4.66 2.76
CA HIS A 41 -26.50 -4.18 3.87
C HIS A 41 -25.24 -3.53 3.31
N GLY A 42 -24.93 -2.32 3.78
CA GLY A 42 -23.85 -1.51 3.26
C GLY A 42 -22.48 -2.16 3.32
N GLY A 43 -22.13 -2.82 2.25
CA GLY A 43 -20.77 -3.05 1.85
C GLY A 43 -20.52 -2.09 0.71
N GLY A 44 -19.70 -1.08 0.94
CA GLY A 44 -19.32 -0.18 -0.13
C GLY A 44 -18.76 -0.99 -1.29
N THR A 45 -19.48 -1.03 -2.40
CA THR A 45 -19.03 -1.61 -3.66
C THR A 45 -18.04 -0.68 -4.37
N GLY A 46 -17.18 -0.03 -3.57
CA GLY A 46 -16.00 0.62 -4.10
C GLY A 46 -14.98 -0.45 -4.44
N THR A 47 -14.50 -0.45 -5.67
CA THR A 47 -13.36 -1.29 -6.04
C THR A 47 -12.17 -0.91 -5.17
N ALA A 48 -11.63 -1.87 -4.42
CA ALA A 48 -10.44 -1.64 -3.62
C ALA A 48 -9.26 -1.27 -4.52
N THR A 49 -8.48 -0.30 -4.10
CA THR A 49 -7.27 0.15 -4.81
C THR A 49 -6.02 -0.42 -4.17
N LEU A 50 -4.98 -0.63 -4.98
CA LEU A 50 -3.67 -1.04 -4.52
C LEU A 50 -2.61 -0.29 -5.32
N VAL A 51 -1.84 0.53 -4.63
CA VAL A 51 -0.77 1.37 -5.21
C VAL A 51 0.56 0.94 -4.64
N LEU A 52 1.53 0.74 -5.52
CA LEU A 52 2.91 0.38 -5.20
C LEU A 52 3.83 1.53 -5.65
N SER A 53 4.67 2.04 -4.75
CA SER A 53 5.55 3.17 -5.05
C SER A 53 6.93 3.00 -4.38
N PRO A 54 8.04 3.19 -5.11
CA PRO A 54 8.12 3.51 -6.54
C PRO A 54 7.73 2.33 -7.43
N SER A 55 7.28 2.60 -8.63
CA SER A 55 7.06 1.58 -9.67
C SER A 55 7.51 2.16 -11.03
N PRO A 56 8.55 1.61 -11.66
CA PRO A 56 9.36 0.47 -11.22
C PRO A 56 10.18 0.75 -9.96
N ALA A 57 10.56 -0.30 -9.25
CA ALA A 57 11.42 -0.22 -8.08
C ALA A 57 12.82 -0.75 -8.39
N ALA A 58 13.83 -0.27 -7.66
CA ALA A 58 15.16 -0.86 -7.73
C ALA A 58 15.22 -2.14 -6.88
N SER A 59 16.05 -3.10 -7.27
CA SER A 59 16.38 -4.25 -6.43
C SER A 59 17.04 -3.79 -5.11
N ASN A 60 16.84 -4.54 -4.03
CA ASN A 60 17.26 -4.20 -2.66
C ASN A 60 16.67 -2.86 -2.17
N SER A 61 15.45 -2.55 -2.57
CA SER A 61 14.75 -1.34 -2.12
C SER A 61 13.48 -1.66 -1.31
N ILE A 62 12.92 -0.62 -0.73
CA ILE A 62 11.64 -0.67 -0.03
C ILE A 62 10.58 -0.02 -0.91
N VAL A 63 9.46 -0.71 -1.05
CA VAL A 63 8.29 -0.24 -1.81
C VAL A 63 7.16 0.03 -0.84
N GLN A 64 6.57 1.20 -0.93
CA GLN A 64 5.37 1.55 -0.18
C GLN A 64 4.15 0.92 -0.84
N VAL A 65 3.30 0.34 -0.02
CA VAL A 65 2.04 -0.29 -0.41
C VAL A 65 0.91 0.48 0.24
N SER A 66 0.00 1.00 -0.55
CA SER A 66 -1.15 1.74 -0.04
C SER A 66 -2.39 1.50 -0.88
N GLY A 67 -3.54 1.78 -0.31
CA GLY A 67 -4.81 1.69 -1.02
C GLY A 67 -5.99 1.82 -0.09
N CYS A 68 -7.17 1.99 -0.64
CA CYS A 68 -8.44 2.13 0.10
C CYS A 68 -9.54 1.29 -0.54
N GLY A 69 -10.67 1.16 0.16
CA GLY A 69 -11.80 0.35 -0.28
C GLY A 69 -11.84 -1.03 0.36
N TYR A 70 -11.08 -1.24 1.43
CA TYR A 70 -11.05 -2.48 2.20
C TYR A 70 -12.07 -2.46 3.34
N ALA A 71 -12.63 -3.61 3.67
CA ALA A 71 -13.57 -3.73 4.77
C ALA A 71 -12.88 -3.53 6.12
N VAL A 72 -13.40 -2.62 6.92
CA VAL A 72 -12.87 -2.30 8.26
C VAL A 72 -13.20 -3.44 9.23
N GLY A 73 -12.25 -3.79 10.11
CA GLY A 73 -12.43 -4.84 11.10
C GLY A 73 -12.37 -6.28 10.56
N VAL A 74 -12.11 -6.45 9.28
CA VAL A 74 -11.94 -7.76 8.64
C VAL A 74 -10.46 -8.13 8.62
N PRO A 75 -10.07 -9.35 9.02
CA PRO A 75 -8.71 -9.82 8.93
C PRO A 75 -8.17 -9.64 7.51
N THR A 76 -7.05 -8.98 7.39
CA THR A 76 -6.45 -8.61 6.09
C THR A 76 -5.00 -9.07 6.07
N GLU A 77 -4.56 -9.60 4.94
CA GLU A 77 -3.15 -9.98 4.73
C GLU A 77 -2.64 -9.50 3.38
N ILE A 78 -1.34 -9.27 3.34
CA ILE A 78 -0.59 -9.00 2.13
C ILE A 78 0.28 -10.20 1.80
N GLY A 79 0.30 -10.59 0.55
CA GLY A 79 1.14 -11.67 0.03
C GLY A 79 1.78 -11.30 -1.29
N ILE A 80 2.89 -11.95 -1.58
CA ILE A 80 3.60 -11.90 -2.85
C ILE A 80 3.56 -13.29 -3.45
N THR A 81 3.17 -13.41 -4.72
CA THR A 81 3.06 -14.71 -5.39
C THR A 81 4.12 -14.94 -6.45
N SER A 82 4.84 -13.92 -6.84
CA SER A 82 5.90 -13.99 -7.84
C SER A 82 6.96 -12.94 -7.51
N PRO A 83 8.26 -13.16 -7.77
CA PRO A 83 8.91 -14.37 -8.30
C PRO A 83 8.95 -15.52 -7.31
N VAL A 84 8.77 -15.24 -6.01
CA VAL A 84 8.72 -16.23 -4.93
C VAL A 84 7.45 -15.98 -4.12
N ALA A 85 6.68 -17.03 -3.90
CA ALA A 85 5.50 -16.93 -3.06
C ALA A 85 5.89 -16.65 -1.60
N ALA A 86 5.41 -15.56 -1.04
CA ALA A 86 5.64 -15.19 0.34
C ALA A 86 4.40 -14.56 0.95
N ARG A 87 4.11 -14.94 2.19
CA ARG A 87 3.15 -14.24 3.02
C ARG A 87 3.89 -13.17 3.79
N VAL A 88 3.63 -11.91 3.48
CA VAL A 88 4.32 -10.78 4.13
C VAL A 88 3.77 -10.51 5.53
N GLY A 89 2.48 -10.75 5.75
CA GLY A 89 1.89 -10.69 7.08
C GLY A 89 0.47 -10.12 7.12
N THR A 90 -0.04 -9.99 8.33
CA THR A 90 -1.31 -9.30 8.60
C THR A 90 -1.16 -7.80 8.45
N LEU A 91 -2.21 -7.16 7.98
CA LEU A 91 -2.24 -5.76 7.62
C LEU A 91 -3.43 -5.09 8.29
N PRO A 92 -3.23 -4.05 9.11
CA PRO A 92 -4.35 -3.30 9.67
C PRO A 92 -5.04 -2.46 8.59
N VAL A 93 -6.35 -2.45 8.63
CA VAL A 93 -7.20 -1.54 7.86
C VAL A 93 -7.65 -0.44 8.80
N ASP A 94 -7.44 0.81 8.42
CA ASP A 94 -7.83 1.95 9.24
C ASP A 94 -9.36 2.18 9.22
N SER A 95 -9.82 3.16 9.98
CA SER A 95 -11.26 3.49 10.08
C SER A 95 -11.86 4.03 8.77
N GLN A 96 -11.03 4.41 7.82
CA GLN A 96 -11.42 4.88 6.49
C GLN A 96 -11.45 3.75 5.45
N GLY A 97 -11.09 2.53 5.85
CA GLY A 97 -10.95 1.41 4.93
C GLY A 97 -9.68 1.46 4.09
N CYS A 98 -8.63 2.12 4.58
CA CYS A 98 -7.36 2.24 3.88
C CYS A 98 -6.27 1.39 4.55
N ILE A 99 -5.30 1.00 3.75
CA ILE A 99 -4.09 0.27 4.15
C ILE A 99 -2.84 1.07 3.82
N ALA A 100 -1.81 0.94 4.63
CA ALA A 100 -0.48 1.48 4.38
C ALA A 100 0.57 0.59 5.02
N THR A 101 1.51 0.12 4.22
CA THR A 101 2.64 -0.70 4.69
C THR A 101 3.81 -0.58 3.73
N SER A 102 4.88 -1.30 3.99
CA SER A 102 6.03 -1.38 3.10
C SER A 102 6.48 -2.82 2.92
N ILE A 103 7.02 -3.13 1.75
CA ILE A 103 7.62 -4.42 1.43
C ILE A 103 9.06 -4.22 0.94
N GLY A 104 9.95 -5.12 1.35
CA GLY A 104 11.31 -5.18 0.81
C GLY A 104 11.33 -6.02 -0.45
N VAL A 105 11.96 -5.52 -1.51
CA VAL A 105 12.19 -6.26 -2.75
C VAL A 105 13.69 -6.43 -2.98
N THR A 106 14.16 -7.65 -3.12
CA THR A 106 15.59 -7.96 -3.15
C THR A 106 16.09 -8.37 -4.52
N VAL A 107 15.27 -9.00 -5.32
CA VAL A 107 15.64 -9.56 -6.62
C VAL A 107 14.87 -8.86 -7.72
N ALA A 108 15.54 -8.60 -8.85
CA ALA A 108 14.89 -8.06 -10.04
C ALA A 108 13.85 -9.05 -10.59
N GLY A 109 12.76 -8.55 -11.10
CA GLY A 109 11.67 -9.35 -11.66
C GLY A 109 10.29 -8.73 -11.44
N ASN A 110 9.27 -9.44 -11.88
CA ASN A 110 7.87 -9.01 -11.69
C ASN A 110 7.30 -9.60 -10.42
N TYR A 111 6.93 -8.75 -9.50
CA TYR A 111 6.27 -9.11 -8.24
C TYR A 111 4.76 -8.94 -8.40
N LEU A 112 3.99 -9.97 -8.12
CA LEU A 112 2.54 -9.88 -8.00
C LEU A 112 2.19 -9.74 -6.52
N VAL A 113 1.78 -8.54 -6.14
CA VAL A 113 1.36 -8.20 -4.78
C VAL A 113 -0.15 -8.34 -4.67
N GLN A 114 -0.62 -9.03 -3.66
CA GLN A 114 -2.03 -9.34 -3.46
C GLN A 114 -2.46 -8.96 -2.04
N ILE A 115 -3.64 -8.36 -1.93
CA ILE A 115 -4.32 -8.13 -0.66
C ILE A 115 -5.52 -9.07 -0.58
N LYS A 116 -5.61 -9.82 0.50
CA LYS A 116 -6.70 -10.74 0.79
C LYS A 116 -7.37 -10.36 2.09
N GLN A 117 -8.66 -10.56 2.16
CA GLN A 117 -9.45 -10.41 3.38
C GLN A 117 -10.20 -11.68 3.71
N ASN A 118 -10.45 -11.91 5.00
CA ASN A 118 -11.17 -13.07 5.50
C ASN A 118 -12.44 -12.64 6.25
N PRO A 119 -13.53 -12.36 5.54
CA PRO A 119 -14.76 -11.89 6.17
C PRO A 119 -15.56 -12.99 6.87
N SER A 120 -15.37 -14.24 6.48
CA SER A 120 -16.25 -15.35 6.92
C SER A 120 -15.53 -16.69 7.10
N GLY A 121 -14.23 -16.67 7.40
CA GLY A 121 -13.42 -17.88 7.56
C GLY A 121 -12.69 -18.34 6.31
N SER A 122 -12.90 -17.68 5.16
CA SER A 122 -12.19 -17.95 3.91
C SER A 122 -11.49 -16.71 3.39
N TRP A 123 -10.24 -16.86 2.97
CA TRP A 123 -9.46 -15.79 2.37
C TRP A 123 -9.89 -15.55 0.93
N ILE A 124 -10.31 -14.33 0.65
CA ILE A 124 -10.68 -13.88 -0.69
C ILE A 124 -9.73 -12.80 -1.18
N LEU A 125 -9.38 -12.86 -2.46
CA LEU A 125 -8.58 -11.84 -3.11
C LEU A 125 -9.41 -10.57 -3.30
N ILE A 126 -8.93 -9.45 -2.75
CA ILE A 126 -9.61 -8.15 -2.84
C ILE A 126 -8.95 -7.26 -3.87
N ALA A 127 -7.62 -7.20 -3.89
CA ALA A 127 -6.87 -6.39 -4.83
C ALA A 127 -5.54 -7.04 -5.18
N SER A 128 -5.05 -6.77 -6.39
CA SER A 128 -3.72 -7.20 -6.82
C SER A 128 -3.08 -6.13 -7.70
N SER A 129 -1.75 -6.04 -7.64
CA SER A 129 -0.97 -5.13 -8.47
C SER A 129 0.37 -5.75 -8.80
N THR A 130 0.87 -5.48 -10.00
CA THR A 130 2.20 -5.96 -10.42
C THR A 130 3.22 -4.85 -10.26
N LEU A 131 4.34 -5.19 -9.65
CA LEU A 131 5.50 -4.32 -9.48
C LEU A 131 6.66 -4.88 -10.32
N ASN A 132 7.22 -4.06 -11.17
CA ASN A 132 8.46 -4.39 -11.86
C ASN A 132 9.65 -3.92 -11.00
N VAL A 133 10.56 -4.84 -10.70
CA VAL A 133 11.81 -4.57 -9.96
C VAL A 133 12.99 -4.75 -10.91
N ILE A 134 13.81 -3.73 -11.03
CA ILE A 134 14.96 -3.64 -11.95
C ILE A 134 16.30 -3.62 -11.21
#